data_8d020a45dfa4618e21bffe38ba73f154
#
_entry.id   8d020a45dfa4618e21bffe38ba73f154
#
_cell.length_a   1.000
_cell.length_b   1.000
_cell.length_c   1.000
_cell.angle_alpha   90.00
_cell.angle_beta   90.00
_cell.angle_gamma   90.00
#
_symmetry.space_group_name_H-M   'P 1'
#
loop_
_entity.id
_entity.type
_entity.pdbx_description
1 polymer ?
#
loop_
_entity_poly.entity_id
_entity_poly.type
_entity_poly.pdbx_seq_one_letter_code
_entity_poly.pdbx_strand_id
1 'polypeptide(L)'
;MRRDMIAAMLILAGGCTPSATQPCQPDNTFADPQFGLEARARTADPIEVWALFFNTFPMRPAGEPIEIPVNTELKIVWRVTGEGKFTTEAVGPEGVIIEPDWGPDIHGGSNWQRPGDEWGTGWTFPEVGCWTLVVHRGDSEAVMSVNIHAGTR
;
A
#
# COMPACT_ATOMS: atom_id res chain seq x y z
N MET A 1 62.40 -27.09 -23.27
CA MET A 1 61.91 -26.22 -22.18
C MET A 1 60.47 -25.91 -22.42
N ARG A 2 59.56 -26.62 -21.73
CA ARG A 2 58.09 -26.36 -21.72
C ARG A 2 57.76 -25.50 -20.52
N ARG A 3 57.14 -24.35 -20.75
CA ARG A 3 56.61 -23.45 -19.70
C ARG A 3 55.13 -23.80 -19.52
N ASP A 4 54.81 -24.37 -18.39
CA ASP A 4 53.45 -24.61 -17.97
C ASP A 4 52.86 -23.29 -17.42
N MET A 5 51.82 -22.76 -18.10
CA MET A 5 51.03 -21.64 -17.62
C MET A 5 49.92 -22.17 -16.72
N ILE A 6 50.01 -21.90 -15.46
CA ILE A 6 48.95 -22.16 -14.51
C ILE A 6 47.94 -21.00 -14.60
N ALA A 7 46.76 -21.29 -15.13
CA ALA A 7 45.65 -20.32 -15.12
C ALA A 7 44.98 -20.31 -13.74
N ALA A 8 45.11 -19.19 -13.02
CA ALA A 8 44.42 -18.98 -11.77
C ALA A 8 42.97 -18.59 -12.06
N MET A 9 42.03 -19.46 -11.67
CA MET A 9 40.59 -19.23 -11.79
C MET A 9 40.13 -18.42 -10.59
N LEU A 10 39.84 -17.13 -10.82
CA LEU A 10 39.22 -16.27 -9.80
C LEU A 10 37.74 -16.64 -9.66
N ILE A 11 37.37 -17.23 -8.52
CA ILE A 11 35.99 -17.45 -8.14
C ILE A 11 35.47 -16.13 -7.55
N LEU A 12 34.64 -15.41 -8.30
CA LEU A 12 33.87 -14.27 -7.80
C LEU A 12 32.73 -14.82 -6.93
N ALA A 13 32.91 -14.76 -5.62
CA ALA A 13 31.82 -14.98 -4.68
C ALA A 13 30.83 -13.81 -4.78
N GLY A 14 29.75 -14.00 -5.51
CA GLY A 14 28.61 -13.09 -5.54
C GLY A 14 27.96 -13.05 -4.16
N GLY A 15 28.32 -12.07 -3.33
CA GLY A 15 27.65 -11.80 -2.07
C GLY A 15 26.24 -11.30 -2.37
N CYS A 16 25.21 -12.05 -1.98
CA CYS A 16 23.85 -11.52 -1.85
C CYS A 16 23.88 -10.47 -0.78
N THR A 17 23.97 -9.19 -1.15
CA THR A 17 23.70 -8.09 -0.24
C THR A 17 22.21 -8.17 0.11
N PRO A 18 21.84 -8.18 1.42
CA PRO A 18 20.43 -8.09 1.80
C PRO A 18 19.87 -6.82 1.16
N SER A 19 18.77 -6.97 0.43
CA SER A 19 18.05 -5.84 -0.15
C SER A 19 17.68 -4.91 1.00
N ALA A 20 18.26 -3.73 1.03
CA ALA A 20 17.87 -2.71 2.01
C ALA A 20 16.37 -2.50 1.82
N THR A 21 15.61 -2.72 2.89
CA THR A 21 14.16 -2.50 2.91
C THR A 21 13.91 -1.07 2.41
N GLN A 22 13.35 -0.95 1.23
CA GLN A 22 13.07 0.35 0.64
C GLN A 22 12.10 1.08 1.58
N PRO A 23 12.40 2.32 1.98
CA PRO A 23 11.49 3.07 2.85
C PRO A 23 10.14 3.19 2.17
N CYS A 24 9.07 3.07 2.94
CA CYS A 24 7.72 3.23 2.45
C CYS A 24 7.58 4.59 1.79
N GLN A 25 7.35 4.61 0.48
CA GLN A 25 7.21 5.87 -0.25
C GLN A 25 5.92 6.55 0.19
N PRO A 26 5.98 7.80 0.66
CA PRO A 26 4.76 8.51 0.98
C PRO A 26 3.92 8.70 -0.28
N ASP A 27 2.65 8.37 -0.19
CA ASP A 27 1.68 8.71 -1.22
C ASP A 27 1.24 10.18 -1.06
N ASN A 28 0.45 10.67 -2.01
CA ASN A 28 -0.18 11.98 -1.89
C ASN A 28 -1.23 11.92 -0.77
N THR A 29 -0.79 12.16 0.45
CA THR A 29 -1.66 12.18 1.64
C THR A 29 -2.18 13.59 1.90
N PHE A 30 -3.42 13.65 2.35
CA PHE A 30 -4.11 14.89 2.69
C PHE A 30 -4.77 14.71 4.06
N ALA A 31 -4.66 15.73 4.90
CA ALA A 31 -5.42 15.77 6.15
C ALA A 31 -6.75 16.47 5.88
N ASP A 32 -7.85 15.75 6.04
CA ASP A 32 -9.18 16.33 6.05
C ASP A 32 -9.64 16.51 7.49
N PRO A 33 -9.93 17.74 7.94
CA PRO A 33 -10.30 17.98 9.34
C PRO A 33 -11.64 17.35 9.75
N GLN A 34 -12.46 16.96 8.78
CA GLN A 34 -13.75 16.34 9.03
C GLN A 34 -13.68 14.81 9.02
N PHE A 35 -12.86 14.24 8.14
CA PHE A 35 -12.87 12.80 7.88
C PHE A 35 -11.59 12.08 8.30
N GLY A 36 -10.52 12.80 8.57
CA GLY A 36 -9.24 12.22 8.98
C GLY A 36 -8.21 12.17 7.84
N LEU A 37 -7.44 11.10 7.77
CA LEU A 37 -6.38 10.96 6.78
C LEU A 37 -6.94 10.36 5.49
N GLU A 38 -6.70 11.04 4.37
CA GLU A 38 -6.98 10.52 3.05
C GLU A 38 -5.71 10.47 2.19
N ALA A 39 -5.70 9.60 1.21
CA ALA A 39 -4.63 9.50 0.23
C ALA A 39 -5.19 9.30 -1.18
N ARG A 40 -4.44 9.78 -2.17
CA ARG A 40 -4.69 9.51 -3.59
C ARG A 40 -3.68 8.48 -4.07
N ALA A 41 -4.17 7.38 -4.63
CA ALA A 41 -3.33 6.34 -5.19
C ALA A 41 -2.57 6.81 -6.44
N ARG A 42 -1.43 6.18 -6.70
CA ARG A 42 -0.65 6.32 -7.92
C ARG A 42 -1.18 5.35 -8.97
N THR A 43 -1.39 5.85 -10.18
CA THR A 43 -1.82 5.05 -11.32
C THR A 43 -1.31 5.66 -12.62
N ALA A 44 -1.06 4.81 -13.62
CA ALA A 44 -0.84 5.20 -15.01
C ALA A 44 -2.14 5.13 -15.84
N ASP A 45 -3.16 4.49 -15.28
CA ASP A 45 -4.45 4.28 -15.93
C ASP A 45 -5.39 5.50 -15.77
N PRO A 46 -6.40 5.64 -16.62
CA PRO A 46 -7.32 6.78 -16.61
C PRO A 46 -8.40 6.66 -15.51
N ILE A 47 -7.98 6.28 -14.30
CA ILE A 47 -8.84 6.21 -13.10
C ILE A 47 -8.31 7.13 -12.01
N GLU A 48 -9.20 7.57 -11.14
CA GLU A 48 -8.83 8.18 -9.86
C GLU A 48 -9.22 7.25 -8.74
N VAL A 49 -8.29 7.04 -7.81
CA VAL A 49 -8.52 6.23 -6.62
C VAL A 49 -8.13 7.05 -5.39
N TRP A 50 -9.09 7.23 -4.51
CA TRP A 50 -8.95 7.86 -3.22
C TRP A 50 -9.27 6.88 -2.11
N ALA A 51 -8.51 6.94 -1.03
CA ALA A 51 -8.73 6.16 0.18
C ALA A 51 -8.89 7.10 1.38
N LEU A 52 -9.89 6.85 2.19
CA LEU A 52 -10.09 7.51 3.47
C LEU A 52 -9.89 6.47 4.57
N PHE A 53 -8.91 6.73 5.44
CA PHE A 53 -8.52 5.83 6.52
C PHE A 53 -9.29 6.19 7.78
N PHE A 54 -10.23 5.33 8.19
CA PHE A 54 -10.99 5.49 9.41
C PHE A 54 -10.25 4.92 10.60
N ASN A 55 -10.39 5.58 11.69
CA ASN A 55 -9.96 5.23 13.03
C ASN A 55 -8.49 5.47 13.33
N THR A 56 -8.26 6.45 14.18
CA THR A 56 -7.34 6.30 15.28
C THR A 56 -5.96 6.88 15.18
N PHE A 57 -5.56 7.41 14.09
CA PHE A 57 -4.20 7.93 14.09
C PHE A 57 -4.23 9.44 14.28
N PRO A 58 -3.35 9.98 15.14
CA PRO A 58 -3.24 11.44 15.22
C PRO A 58 -3.01 11.98 13.82
N MET A 59 -3.77 13.02 13.45
CA MET A 59 -3.65 13.67 12.15
C MET A 59 -2.17 13.96 11.85
N ARG A 60 -1.64 13.37 10.82
CA ARG A 60 -0.28 13.62 10.38
C ARG A 60 -0.26 14.72 9.31
N PRO A 61 0.84 15.46 9.18
CA PRO A 61 1.02 16.40 8.08
C PRO A 61 0.86 15.71 6.71
N ALA A 62 0.36 16.46 5.74
CA ALA A 62 0.30 15.99 4.36
C ALA A 62 1.70 15.63 3.85
N GLY A 63 1.80 14.53 3.08
CA GLY A 63 3.07 14.03 2.53
C GLY A 63 3.84 13.08 3.44
N GLU A 64 3.36 12.80 4.64
CA GLU A 64 3.92 11.74 5.48
C GLU A 64 3.30 10.37 5.16
N PRO A 65 4.04 9.27 5.40
CA PRO A 65 3.50 7.91 5.24
C PRO A 65 2.26 7.68 6.12
N ILE A 66 1.34 6.88 5.63
CA ILE A 66 0.22 6.40 6.41
C ILE A 66 0.73 5.34 7.38
N GLU A 67 0.62 5.63 8.67
CA GLU A 67 1.13 4.79 9.75
C GLU A 67 0.00 3.99 10.39
N ILE A 68 0.09 2.68 10.40
CA ILE A 68 -0.94 1.77 10.94
C ILE A 68 -0.29 0.80 11.93
N PRO A 69 -0.80 0.63 13.14
CA PRO A 69 -0.29 -0.40 14.05
C PRO A 69 -0.60 -1.80 13.53
N VAL A 70 0.38 -2.69 13.66
CA VAL A 70 0.22 -4.12 13.34
C VAL A 70 -0.92 -4.76 14.16
N ASN A 71 -1.65 -5.70 13.57
CA ASN A 71 -2.76 -6.42 14.19
C ASN A 71 -3.89 -5.51 14.73
N THR A 72 -4.07 -4.37 14.09
CA THR A 72 -5.16 -3.43 14.41
C THR A 72 -6.12 -3.37 13.24
N GLU A 73 -7.42 -3.53 13.53
CA GLU A 73 -8.44 -3.40 12.51
C GLU A 73 -8.50 -1.96 11.98
N LEU A 74 -8.47 -1.84 10.67
CA LEU A 74 -8.55 -0.60 9.94
C LEU A 74 -9.70 -0.66 8.92
N LYS A 75 -10.60 0.32 8.97
CA LYS A 75 -11.57 0.53 7.89
C LYS A 75 -10.99 1.52 6.88
N ILE A 76 -11.04 1.13 5.59
CA ILE A 76 -10.74 2.02 4.47
C ILE A 76 -12.00 2.21 3.64
N VAL A 77 -12.34 3.46 3.38
CA VAL A 77 -13.37 3.82 2.41
C VAL A 77 -12.68 4.33 1.15
N TRP A 78 -13.13 3.81 0.03
CA TRP A 78 -12.58 4.09 -1.30
C TRP A 78 -13.54 4.91 -2.12
N ARG A 79 -13.01 5.86 -2.90
CA ARG A 79 -13.69 6.46 -4.05
C ARG A 79 -12.90 6.15 -5.30
N VAL A 80 -13.56 5.50 -6.25
CA VAL A 80 -12.90 4.97 -7.45
C VAL A 80 -13.72 5.32 -8.68
N THR A 81 -13.10 6.02 -9.64
CA THR A 81 -13.68 6.28 -10.94
C THR A 81 -13.48 5.10 -11.90
N GLY A 82 -14.11 5.14 -13.05
CA GLY A 82 -14.05 4.06 -14.04
C GLY A 82 -15.16 3.04 -13.87
N GLU A 83 -15.15 2.03 -14.72
CA GLU A 83 -16.18 0.98 -14.78
C GLU A 83 -15.60 -0.40 -14.48
N GLY A 84 -16.47 -1.35 -14.21
CA GLY A 84 -16.12 -2.73 -13.97
C GLY A 84 -16.08 -3.09 -12.47
N LYS A 85 -15.58 -4.28 -12.19
CA LYS A 85 -15.49 -4.80 -10.83
C LYS A 85 -14.43 -4.05 -10.04
N PHE A 86 -14.73 -3.68 -8.80
CA PHE A 86 -13.75 -3.19 -7.84
C PHE A 86 -13.22 -4.37 -7.01
N THR A 87 -11.89 -4.50 -6.94
CA THR A 87 -11.20 -5.42 -6.02
C THR A 87 -9.95 -4.74 -5.47
N THR A 88 -9.50 -5.22 -4.32
CA THR A 88 -8.27 -4.72 -3.71
C THR A 88 -7.59 -5.83 -2.91
N GLU A 89 -6.27 -5.78 -2.88
CA GLU A 89 -5.41 -6.65 -2.10
C GLU A 89 -4.26 -5.83 -1.50
N ALA A 90 -3.53 -6.39 -0.56
CA ALA A 90 -2.35 -5.77 -0.02
C ALA A 90 -1.14 -6.70 -0.15
N VAL A 91 -0.04 -6.16 -0.69
CA VAL A 91 1.23 -6.86 -0.85
C VAL A 91 2.19 -6.33 0.20
N GLY A 92 2.59 -7.21 1.10
CA GLY A 92 3.45 -6.92 2.23
C GLY A 92 4.92 -7.25 2.00
N PRO A 93 5.72 -7.16 3.06
CA PRO A 93 7.11 -7.60 3.05
C PRO A 93 7.23 -9.03 2.52
N GLU A 94 8.36 -9.31 1.84
CA GLU A 94 8.66 -10.63 1.29
C GLU A 94 7.60 -11.20 0.32
N GLY A 95 6.68 -10.35 -0.17
CA GLY A 95 5.66 -10.75 -1.13
C GLY A 95 4.43 -11.43 -0.51
N VAL A 96 4.23 -11.31 0.79
CA VAL A 96 3.00 -11.76 1.45
C VAL A 96 1.82 -10.98 0.88
N ILE A 97 0.77 -11.69 0.46
CA ILE A 97 -0.47 -11.09 -0.08
C ILE A 97 -1.61 -11.38 0.88
N ILE A 98 -2.37 -10.34 1.21
CA ILE A 98 -3.61 -10.47 1.96
C ILE A 98 -4.76 -9.80 1.23
N GLU A 99 -5.95 -10.36 1.42
CA GLU A 99 -7.21 -9.75 1.02
C GLU A 99 -7.83 -9.00 2.21
N PRO A 100 -8.79 -8.08 1.99
CA PRO A 100 -9.50 -7.46 3.09
C PRO A 100 -10.26 -8.49 3.93
N ASP A 101 -10.34 -8.29 5.24
CA ASP A 101 -11.08 -9.14 6.18
C ASP A 101 -12.58 -9.14 5.87
N TRP A 102 -13.07 -8.00 5.32
CA TRP A 102 -14.43 -7.84 4.82
C TRP A 102 -14.50 -6.80 3.71
N GLY A 103 -15.54 -6.89 2.90
CA GLY A 103 -15.72 -6.08 1.70
C GLY A 103 -14.97 -6.65 0.49
N PRO A 104 -14.87 -5.91 -0.63
CA PRO A 104 -15.39 -4.54 -0.80
C PRO A 104 -16.92 -4.48 -0.88
N ASP A 105 -17.52 -3.71 0.01
CA ASP A 105 -18.95 -3.47 0.04
C ASP A 105 -19.26 -2.09 -0.57
N ILE A 106 -20.24 -2.03 -1.46
CA ILE A 106 -20.67 -0.77 -2.06
C ILE A 106 -21.30 0.13 -1.00
N HIS A 107 -20.85 1.35 -0.95
CA HIS A 107 -21.36 2.40 -0.08
C HIS A 107 -22.11 3.44 -0.90
N GLY A 108 -23.12 4.06 -0.30
CA GLY A 108 -23.84 5.17 -0.90
C GLY A 108 -24.17 6.23 0.14
N GLY A 109 -24.23 7.50 -0.30
CA GLY A 109 -24.74 8.58 0.51
C GLY A 109 -23.79 9.20 1.54
N SER A 110 -22.49 8.97 1.44
CA SER A 110 -21.53 9.70 2.25
C SER A 110 -21.41 11.17 1.81
N ASN A 111 -20.98 12.03 2.72
CA ASN A 111 -20.69 13.43 2.43
C ASN A 111 -19.21 13.67 2.05
N TRP A 112 -18.43 12.61 1.92
CA TRP A 112 -17.04 12.69 1.46
C TRP A 112 -16.99 12.97 -0.05
N GLN A 113 -16.52 14.17 -0.39
CA GLN A 113 -16.58 14.70 -1.76
C GLN A 113 -15.33 14.30 -2.58
N ARG A 114 -15.30 13.07 -3.06
CA ARG A 114 -14.32 12.59 -4.04
C ARG A 114 -15.05 11.93 -5.22
N PRO A 115 -14.47 11.95 -6.44
CA PRO A 115 -15.10 11.37 -7.61
C PRO A 115 -15.16 9.84 -7.52
N GLY A 116 -16.14 9.26 -8.18
CA GLY A 116 -16.32 7.83 -8.37
C GLY A 116 -17.28 7.15 -7.40
N ASP A 117 -17.41 5.85 -7.56
CA ASP A 117 -18.22 4.99 -6.69
C ASP A 117 -17.53 4.81 -5.34
N GLU A 118 -18.34 4.61 -4.30
CA GLU A 118 -17.83 4.45 -2.95
C GLU A 118 -17.91 3.00 -2.48
N TRP A 119 -16.82 2.53 -1.88
CA TRP A 119 -16.66 1.16 -1.39
C TRP A 119 -16.05 1.16 0.02
N GLY A 120 -16.40 0.16 0.83
CA GLY A 120 -15.82 -0.04 2.16
C GLY A 120 -15.08 -1.37 2.24
N THR A 121 -13.93 -1.36 2.91
CA THR A 121 -13.15 -2.57 3.24
C THR A 121 -12.60 -2.51 4.65
N GLY A 122 -12.43 -3.67 5.27
CA GLY A 122 -11.73 -3.79 6.56
C GLY A 122 -10.45 -4.60 6.42
N TRP A 123 -9.42 -4.21 7.16
CA TRP A 123 -8.09 -4.78 7.07
C TRP A 123 -7.46 -5.01 8.42
N THR A 124 -6.71 -6.10 8.55
CA THR A 124 -5.80 -6.35 9.66
C THR A 124 -4.46 -6.80 9.09
N PHE A 125 -3.43 -5.96 9.23
CA PHE A 125 -2.09 -6.26 8.73
C PHE A 125 -1.31 -7.10 9.74
N PRO A 126 -0.85 -8.31 9.37
CA PRO A 126 -0.23 -9.23 10.33
C PRO A 126 1.24 -8.94 10.63
N GLU A 127 1.92 -8.15 9.80
CA GLU A 127 3.36 -7.93 9.88
C GLU A 127 3.73 -6.46 9.76
N VAL A 128 4.78 -6.04 10.47
CA VAL A 128 5.37 -4.71 10.34
C VAL A 128 6.11 -4.56 9.02
N GLY A 129 6.10 -3.35 8.47
CA GLY A 129 6.81 -3.03 7.24
C GLY A 129 5.99 -2.20 6.26
N CYS A 130 6.54 -1.97 5.09
CA CYS A 130 5.85 -1.26 4.03
C CYS A 130 4.95 -2.21 3.25
N TRP A 131 3.66 -1.91 3.21
CA TRP A 131 2.66 -2.64 2.44
C TRP A 131 2.18 -1.79 1.28
N THR A 132 1.92 -2.44 0.15
CA THR A 132 1.31 -1.82 -1.02
C THR A 132 -0.12 -2.29 -1.15
N LEU A 133 -1.07 -1.37 -1.02
CA LEU A 133 -2.47 -1.60 -1.36
C LEU A 133 -2.59 -1.52 -2.89
N VAL A 134 -3.06 -2.59 -3.50
CA VAL A 134 -3.31 -2.68 -4.94
C VAL A 134 -4.82 -2.63 -5.15
N VAL A 135 -5.25 -1.74 -6.01
CA VAL A 135 -6.66 -1.51 -6.33
C VAL A 135 -6.89 -1.76 -7.81
N HIS A 136 -7.88 -2.56 -8.12
CA HIS A 136 -8.33 -2.77 -9.49
C HIS A 136 -9.74 -2.23 -9.72
N ARG A 137 -9.95 -1.63 -10.87
CA ARG A 137 -11.27 -1.24 -11.39
C ARG A 137 -11.39 -1.68 -12.84
N GLY A 138 -12.08 -2.81 -13.07
CA GLY A 138 -12.02 -3.48 -14.37
C GLY A 138 -10.58 -3.89 -14.69
N ASP A 139 -10.06 -3.40 -15.82
CA ASP A 139 -8.68 -3.68 -16.27
C ASP A 139 -7.66 -2.63 -15.78
N SER A 140 -8.12 -1.60 -15.06
CA SER A 140 -7.26 -0.53 -14.54
C SER A 140 -6.73 -0.83 -13.14
N GLU A 141 -5.51 -0.37 -12.86
CA GLU A 141 -4.81 -0.57 -11.60
C GLU A 141 -4.33 0.74 -10.99
N ALA A 142 -4.36 0.80 -9.67
CA ALA A 142 -3.75 1.85 -8.89
C ALA A 142 -3.10 1.28 -7.63
N VAL A 143 -2.06 1.94 -7.13
CA VAL A 143 -1.33 1.50 -5.94
C VAL A 143 -1.13 2.64 -4.94
N MET A 144 -1.12 2.30 -3.66
CA MET A 144 -0.70 3.20 -2.60
C MET A 144 0.06 2.44 -1.51
N SER A 145 0.88 3.14 -0.76
CA SER A 145 1.72 2.54 0.27
C SER A 145 1.24 2.92 1.66
N VAL A 146 1.29 1.96 2.58
CA VAL A 146 1.03 2.16 4.00
C VAL A 146 2.18 1.57 4.80
N ASN A 147 2.55 2.24 5.91
CA ASN A 147 3.60 1.77 6.80
C ASN A 147 2.98 1.10 8.03
N ILE A 148 3.20 -0.19 8.17
CA ILE A 148 2.72 -0.94 9.32
C ILE A 148 3.82 -0.96 10.37
N HIS A 149 3.54 -0.43 11.56
CA HIS A 149 4.50 -0.30 12.65
C HIS A 149 4.10 -1.13 13.88
N ALA A 150 5.08 -1.46 14.71
CA ALA A 150 4.78 -2.03 16.03
C ALA A 150 4.00 -0.99 16.82
N GLY A 151 2.84 -1.39 17.35
CA GLY A 151 2.03 -0.52 18.21
C GLY A 151 2.88 0.03 19.37
N THR A 152 2.71 1.30 19.71
CA THR A 152 3.28 1.84 20.95
C THR A 152 2.56 1.21 22.14
N ARG A 153 3.34 0.60 23.04
CA ARG A 153 2.82 0.09 24.32
C ARG A 153 2.50 1.23 25.25
#